data_77197637dfa55cf77bb2647f77f9aeae
#
_entry.id   77197637dfa55cf77bb2647f77f9aeae
#
_cell.length_a   1.000
_cell.length_b   1.000
_cell.length_c   1.000
_cell.angle_alpha   90.00
_cell.angle_beta   90.00
_cell.angle_gamma   90.00
#
_symmetry.space_group_name_H-M   'P 1'
#
loop_
_entity.id
_entity.type
_entity.pdbx_description
1 polymer ?
#
loop_
_entity_poly.entity_id
_entity_poly.type
_entity_poly.pdbx_seq_one_letter_code
_entity_poly.pdbx_strand_id
1 'polypeptide(L)'
;MLDREFIEHVCDHSDRSAWNCMTLIAGKNATTTGQVLVAHNEDDNVYCKVYRGDVPQMNWQAGSVIPAENGRALIPQIEHTHGYLWVEVKAGMYGLSNADTYFNDAGILIVSNSCKVSKENTRDPSRLSNGGIEGNLRRIVAERASTAREALQIAIEMVDTYGYAPDGRSYTFADKNEAFMIQIVSGRHYMAVRIPDDMVAVMPNHYTLHGLNDFPEAYYSPDLVEYAIEKGWYKPRQDGSFEDFDFAKAYAIEEKQHQPYNVLRAKHALQKLMHQKCGNTTNDLPFVCRPNHKVSPRELGNIMSEHYEGTPDDAERVGPGRSPHYSSIRRICTGSTVDSIVCEFSNEALFTKIWTCLGRPCQLPYMPTHPAAGLPKALNSMEKPVERAAKHYLSAPEEMGYSRSVWQRFRDYQNAMDLLYCDTADDGRKLLSDLWNADCEAIARAENEARSLIRCGKVENALTLLRETDNLRICKDLDVLEMFASQKTRRIDAAPVYLESNQKKSITVTFSCPFEPVEESLIFGLSGRSTSANFACCQQGTLRKHTSGQYTADFSLELLKPDLCAAASFACLLGGTDTAGIPFVGQVMLSLQKIDALPE
;
A
#
# COMPACT_ATOMS: atom_id res chain seq x y z
N MET A 1 -4.80 -17.88 -21.58
CA MET A 1 -3.45 -18.30 -22.06
C MET A 1 -2.51 -17.12 -21.85
N LEU A 2 -1.36 -17.31 -21.18
CA LEU A 2 -0.30 -16.30 -21.16
C LEU A 2 0.35 -16.35 -22.56
N ASP A 3 -0.15 -15.56 -23.49
CA ASP A 3 0.43 -15.44 -24.80
C ASP A 3 1.43 -14.28 -24.86
N ARG A 4 2.15 -14.18 -25.96
CA ARG A 4 3.15 -13.15 -26.15
C ARG A 4 2.54 -11.74 -26.11
N GLU A 5 1.36 -11.59 -26.68
CA GLU A 5 0.65 -10.31 -26.73
C GLU A 5 0.28 -9.81 -25.31
N PHE A 6 -0.21 -10.70 -24.43
CA PHE A 6 -0.47 -10.39 -23.04
C PHE A 6 0.80 -9.94 -22.30
N ILE A 7 1.90 -10.62 -22.54
CA ILE A 7 3.17 -10.37 -21.87
C ILE A 7 3.76 -9.03 -22.31
N GLU A 8 3.78 -8.77 -23.62
CA GLU A 8 4.18 -7.50 -24.18
C GLU A 8 3.31 -6.37 -23.63
N HIS A 9 1.99 -6.59 -23.57
CA HIS A 9 1.04 -5.65 -23.00
C HIS A 9 1.37 -5.31 -21.52
N VAL A 10 1.56 -6.32 -20.68
CA VAL A 10 1.91 -6.10 -19.25
C VAL A 10 3.26 -5.40 -19.10
N CYS A 11 4.22 -5.68 -19.99
CA CYS A 11 5.56 -5.10 -19.90
C CYS A 11 5.67 -3.71 -20.52
N ASP A 12 5.03 -3.47 -21.66
CA ASP A 12 5.06 -2.17 -22.34
C ASP A 12 4.24 -1.10 -21.64
N HIS A 13 3.14 -1.51 -21.01
CA HIS A 13 2.24 -0.62 -20.26
C HIS A 13 2.49 -0.62 -18.76
N SER A 14 3.53 -1.32 -18.27
CA SER A 14 3.91 -1.25 -16.87
C SER A 14 4.38 0.17 -16.55
N ASP A 15 3.54 0.94 -15.84
CA ASP A 15 3.95 2.19 -15.24
C ASP A 15 5.13 1.92 -14.30
N ARG A 16 6.26 2.59 -14.57
CA ARG A 16 7.52 2.38 -13.83
C ARG A 16 7.46 2.84 -12.39
N SER A 17 6.39 3.56 -11.99
CA SER A 17 6.16 3.95 -10.61
C SER A 17 5.28 2.89 -9.93
N ALA A 18 5.90 1.91 -9.27
CA ALA A 18 5.17 0.93 -8.45
C ALA A 18 4.49 1.56 -7.23
N TRP A 19 4.88 2.75 -6.85
CA TRP A 19 4.51 3.43 -5.61
C TRP A 19 3.40 4.44 -5.84
N ASN A 20 2.17 3.98 -5.89
CA ASN A 20 0.99 4.81 -6.12
C ASN A 20 -0.11 4.46 -5.11
N CYS A 21 -0.04 5.07 -3.96
CA CYS A 21 -0.99 4.90 -2.87
C CYS A 21 -2.30 5.67 -3.14
N MET A 22 -3.35 5.35 -2.39
CA MET A 22 -4.60 6.10 -2.38
C MET A 22 -5.04 6.33 -0.95
N THR A 23 -5.43 7.56 -0.61
CA THR A 23 -5.94 7.88 0.73
C THR A 23 -7.28 8.60 0.63
N LEU A 24 -8.22 8.22 1.50
CA LEU A 24 -9.48 8.91 1.75
C LEU A 24 -9.51 9.34 3.21
N ILE A 25 -9.89 10.58 3.47
CA ILE A 25 -9.97 11.13 4.82
C ILE A 25 -11.35 11.75 5.01
N ALA A 26 -12.18 11.16 5.86
CA ALA A 26 -13.51 11.67 6.16
C ALA A 26 -13.50 12.39 7.51
N GLY A 27 -13.88 13.66 7.51
CA GLY A 27 -14.04 14.46 8.71
C GLY A 27 -15.18 13.90 9.59
N LYS A 28 -15.10 14.13 10.89
CA LYS A 28 -15.99 13.49 11.90
C LYS A 28 -17.48 13.68 11.65
N ASN A 29 -17.90 14.80 11.07
CA ASN A 29 -19.30 15.08 10.78
C ASN A 29 -19.77 14.46 9.47
N ALA A 30 -18.82 14.02 8.60
CA ALA A 30 -19.10 13.31 7.35
C ALA A 30 -19.24 11.79 7.56
N THR A 31 -19.02 11.27 8.77
CA THR A 31 -18.97 9.83 9.06
C THR A 31 -20.18 9.33 9.85
N THR A 32 -20.50 8.04 9.71
CA THR A 32 -21.54 7.37 10.51
C THR A 32 -21.11 7.15 11.96
N THR A 33 -19.81 7.13 12.23
CA THR A 33 -19.24 6.91 13.56
C THR A 33 -19.15 8.19 14.40
N GLY A 34 -19.22 9.36 13.74
CA GLY A 34 -19.05 10.66 14.41
C GLY A 34 -17.60 10.99 14.78
N GLN A 35 -16.64 10.19 14.34
CA GLN A 35 -15.20 10.42 14.44
C GLN A 35 -14.59 10.41 13.04
N VAL A 36 -13.35 10.89 12.93
CA VAL A 36 -12.59 10.82 11.69
C VAL A 36 -12.46 9.36 11.22
N LEU A 37 -12.54 9.15 9.91
CA LEU A 37 -12.19 7.90 9.27
C LEU A 37 -11.06 8.14 8.26
N VAL A 38 -10.11 7.24 8.18
CA VAL A 38 -9.04 7.27 7.16
C VAL A 38 -8.96 5.91 6.50
N ALA A 39 -9.04 5.88 5.18
CA ALA A 39 -8.76 4.68 4.39
C ALA A 39 -7.50 4.90 3.55
N HIS A 40 -6.66 3.88 3.44
CA HIS A 40 -5.41 3.96 2.70
C HIS A 40 -5.08 2.62 2.00
N ASN A 41 -4.75 2.70 0.71
CA ASN A 41 -4.12 1.62 -0.04
C ASN A 41 -2.64 1.94 -0.21
N GLU A 42 -1.78 1.02 0.18
CA GLU A 42 -0.37 1.05 -0.18
C GLU A 42 -0.14 0.21 -1.42
N ASP A 43 0.36 0.85 -2.45
CA ASP A 43 0.75 0.22 -3.70
C ASP A 43 2.27 0.19 -3.80
N ASP A 44 2.84 -1.00 -3.79
CA ASP A 44 4.28 -1.20 -3.94
C ASP A 44 4.57 -2.34 -4.93
N ASN A 45 5.82 -2.70 -5.05
CA ASN A 45 6.23 -3.80 -5.89
C ASN A 45 5.56 -5.10 -5.45
N VAL A 46 4.98 -5.82 -6.40
CA VAL A 46 4.33 -7.12 -6.16
C VAL A 46 5.24 -8.19 -5.52
N TYR A 47 6.54 -7.95 -5.48
CA TYR A 47 7.56 -8.85 -4.87
C TYR A 47 7.98 -8.44 -3.47
N CYS A 48 7.38 -7.42 -2.90
CA CYS A 48 7.67 -7.05 -1.52
C CYS A 48 7.10 -8.07 -0.52
N LYS A 49 7.66 -8.05 0.68
CA LYS A 49 7.06 -8.64 1.88
C LYS A 49 6.56 -7.54 2.79
N VAL A 50 5.43 -7.78 3.42
CA VAL A 50 4.85 -6.84 4.39
C VAL A 50 4.99 -7.44 5.79
N TYR A 51 5.56 -6.66 6.69
CA TYR A 51 5.74 -7.00 8.09
C TYR A 51 5.00 -6.00 8.98
N ARG A 52 4.48 -6.48 10.09
CA ARG A 52 3.88 -5.66 11.14
C ARG A 52 4.54 -5.92 12.46
N GLY A 53 4.77 -4.85 13.22
CA GLY A 53 5.40 -4.95 14.52
C GLY A 53 5.03 -3.78 15.44
N ASP A 54 5.22 -4.01 16.73
CA ASP A 54 5.04 -3.04 17.79
C ASP A 54 6.39 -2.55 18.29
N VAL A 55 6.60 -1.25 18.30
CA VAL A 55 7.72 -0.62 19.00
C VAL A 55 7.16 -0.04 20.31
N PRO A 56 7.69 -0.43 21.48
CA PRO A 56 7.20 0.10 22.76
C PRO A 56 7.63 1.55 22.95
N GLN A 57 7.03 2.22 23.93
CA GLN A 57 7.54 3.49 24.45
C GLN A 57 9.02 3.31 24.86
N MET A 58 9.85 4.28 24.50
CA MET A 58 11.27 4.22 24.77
C MET A 58 11.75 5.44 25.56
N ASN A 59 12.73 5.21 26.42
CA ASN A 59 13.48 6.26 27.09
C ASN A 59 14.87 6.33 26.48
N TRP A 60 15.27 7.50 26.02
CA TRP A 60 16.52 7.73 25.33
C TRP A 60 17.48 8.55 26.20
N GLN A 61 18.74 8.27 26.08
CA GLN A 61 19.76 9.08 26.76
C GLN A 61 19.88 10.45 26.07
N ALA A 62 20.22 11.47 26.87
CA ALA A 62 20.49 12.80 26.33
C ALA A 62 21.59 12.76 25.25
N GLY A 63 21.32 13.42 24.12
CA GLY A 63 22.23 13.42 22.98
C GLY A 63 22.05 12.22 22.02
N SER A 64 21.08 11.33 22.28
CA SER A 64 20.71 10.28 21.32
C SER A 64 20.23 10.90 20.02
N VAL A 65 20.44 10.18 18.92
CA VAL A 65 19.97 10.57 17.59
C VAL A 65 19.18 9.45 16.95
N ILE A 66 18.19 9.79 16.13
CA ILE A 66 17.53 8.83 15.25
C ILE A 66 18.55 8.41 14.18
N PRO A 67 18.77 7.10 13.97
CA PRO A 67 19.64 6.63 12.89
C PRO A 67 19.19 7.23 11.56
N ALA A 68 20.13 7.84 10.86
CA ALA A 68 19.87 8.47 9.59
C ALA A 68 19.53 7.43 8.52
N GLU A 69 18.63 7.78 7.63
CA GLU A 69 18.62 7.21 6.30
C GLU A 69 19.97 7.51 5.63
N ASN A 70 20.45 6.63 4.77
CA ASN A 70 21.77 6.79 4.17
C ASN A 70 21.91 8.16 3.48
N GLY A 71 22.89 8.97 3.92
CA GLY A 71 23.14 10.32 3.41
C GLY A 71 22.13 11.39 3.85
N ARG A 72 21.28 11.12 4.85
CA ARG A 72 20.31 12.07 5.42
C ARG A 72 20.77 12.65 6.75
N ALA A 73 20.05 13.69 7.20
CA ALA A 73 20.35 14.38 8.45
C ALA A 73 20.20 13.48 9.67
N LEU A 74 21.10 13.59 10.62
CA LEU A 74 20.95 13.03 11.97
C LEU A 74 19.95 13.89 12.75
N ILE A 75 18.88 13.28 13.20
CA ILE A 75 17.81 13.97 13.92
C ILE A 75 17.99 13.72 15.41
N PRO A 76 18.15 14.77 16.25
CA PRO A 76 18.18 14.60 17.70
C PRO A 76 16.94 13.86 18.21
N GLN A 77 17.15 12.84 19.06
CA GLN A 77 16.05 12.11 19.66
C GLN A 77 15.55 12.83 20.92
N ILE A 78 14.25 12.75 21.19
CA ILE A 78 13.66 13.23 22.44
C ILE A 78 13.83 12.19 23.55
N GLU A 79 13.76 12.61 24.82
CA GLU A 79 13.99 11.72 25.96
C GLU A 79 12.97 10.59 26.07
N HIS A 80 11.71 10.87 25.78
CA HIS A 80 10.60 9.92 25.86
C HIS A 80 9.85 9.88 24.54
N THR A 81 9.77 8.70 23.92
CA THR A 81 9.03 8.50 22.67
C THR A 81 7.78 7.68 22.89
N HIS A 82 6.72 8.00 22.15
CA HIS A 82 5.54 7.14 22.05
C HIS A 82 5.91 5.76 21.50
N GLY A 83 5.20 4.74 21.96
CA GLY A 83 5.15 3.45 21.30
C GLY A 83 4.27 3.52 20.07
N TYR A 84 4.53 2.65 19.08
CA TYR A 84 3.77 2.66 17.85
C TYR A 84 3.71 1.28 17.18
N LEU A 85 2.58 1.03 16.53
CA LEU A 85 2.44 0.01 15.50
C LEU A 85 3.00 0.55 14.19
N TRP A 86 3.67 -0.28 13.41
CA TRP A 86 4.08 0.10 12.06
C TRP A 86 4.05 -1.06 11.07
N VAL A 87 3.86 -0.70 9.82
CA VAL A 87 3.85 -1.61 8.68
C VAL A 87 5.08 -1.33 7.85
N GLU A 88 5.97 -2.31 7.76
CA GLU A 88 7.13 -2.26 6.90
C GLU A 88 6.83 -2.99 5.59
N VAL A 89 7.05 -2.31 4.48
CA VAL A 89 7.02 -2.89 3.13
C VAL A 89 8.45 -3.02 2.65
N LYS A 90 8.93 -4.24 2.52
CA LYS A 90 10.31 -4.55 2.14
C LYS A 90 10.40 -5.15 0.76
N ALA A 91 10.99 -4.39 -0.17
CA ALA A 91 11.24 -4.84 -1.53
C ALA A 91 12.61 -5.54 -1.60
N GLY A 92 12.61 -6.87 -1.72
CA GLY A 92 13.85 -7.68 -1.76
C GLY A 92 14.81 -7.26 -2.86
N MET A 93 14.28 -6.83 -4.00
CA MET A 93 15.07 -6.48 -5.18
C MET A 93 15.95 -5.23 -5.02
N TYR A 94 15.50 -4.25 -4.24
CA TYR A 94 16.22 -2.98 -4.09
C TYR A 94 16.90 -2.82 -2.72
N GLY A 95 16.72 -3.78 -1.82
CA GLY A 95 17.18 -3.66 -0.44
C GLY A 95 16.51 -2.55 0.35
N LEU A 96 15.54 -1.89 -0.27
CA LEU A 96 14.83 -0.78 0.34
C LEU A 96 13.70 -1.30 1.22
N SER A 97 13.60 -0.72 2.39
CA SER A 97 12.48 -0.87 3.29
C SER A 97 11.72 0.46 3.30
N ASN A 98 10.45 0.41 2.95
CA ASN A 98 9.53 1.52 3.14
C ASN A 98 8.66 1.23 4.36
N ALA A 99 8.06 2.25 4.92
CA ALA A 99 7.00 2.06 5.89
C ALA A 99 5.70 2.61 5.28
N ASP A 100 4.63 1.88 5.47
CA ASP A 100 3.32 2.35 5.06
C ASP A 100 2.65 3.12 6.20
N THR A 101 2.10 2.41 7.15
CA THR A 101 1.24 2.94 8.21
C THR A 101 1.98 2.98 9.55
N TYR A 102 1.82 4.08 10.28
CA TYR A 102 2.16 4.19 11.69
C TYR A 102 0.89 4.53 12.49
N PHE A 103 0.75 3.92 13.64
CA PHE A 103 -0.28 4.26 14.62
C PHE A 103 0.35 4.25 16.00
N ASN A 104 0.41 5.42 16.66
CA ASN A 104 1.06 5.51 17.97
C ASN A 104 0.07 5.31 19.13
N ASP A 105 0.60 5.15 20.34
CA ASP A 105 -0.18 4.92 21.55
C ASP A 105 -0.96 6.15 22.05
N ALA A 106 -0.65 7.35 21.52
CA ALA A 106 -1.50 8.53 21.69
C ALA A 106 -2.73 8.52 20.76
N GLY A 107 -2.84 7.55 19.85
CA GLY A 107 -3.97 7.40 18.94
C GLY A 107 -3.81 8.22 17.65
N ILE A 108 -2.60 8.43 17.17
CA ILE A 108 -2.33 9.17 15.94
C ILE A 108 -2.01 8.19 14.81
N LEU A 109 -2.79 8.29 13.73
CA LEU A 109 -2.53 7.60 12.47
C LEU A 109 -1.67 8.48 11.55
N ILE A 110 -0.65 7.88 10.96
CA ILE A 110 0.20 8.51 9.96
C ILE A 110 0.28 7.61 8.74
N VAL A 111 -0.15 8.10 7.58
CA VAL A 111 0.02 7.48 6.27
C VAL A 111 0.55 8.48 5.27
N SER A 112 1.03 8.03 4.11
CA SER A 112 1.58 8.96 3.13
C SER A 112 1.46 8.45 1.69
N ASN A 113 1.34 9.39 0.75
CA ASN A 113 1.30 9.10 -0.69
C ASN A 113 2.52 9.72 -1.37
N SER A 114 3.22 8.96 -2.18
CA SER A 114 4.28 9.49 -3.04
C SER A 114 3.68 10.47 -4.06
N CYS A 115 4.25 11.67 -4.18
CA CYS A 115 3.83 12.69 -5.16
C CYS A 115 5.02 13.10 -6.03
N LYS A 116 5.51 12.17 -6.85
CA LYS A 116 6.66 12.39 -7.74
C LYS A 116 6.33 13.30 -8.93
N VAL A 117 5.59 14.36 -8.66
CA VAL A 117 5.14 15.35 -9.66
C VAL A 117 5.84 16.68 -9.52
N SER A 118 6.64 16.88 -8.48
CA SER A 118 7.33 18.15 -8.21
C SER A 118 8.23 18.60 -9.35
N LYS A 119 8.19 19.89 -9.68
CA LYS A 119 9.14 20.56 -10.58
C LYS A 119 10.55 20.63 -9.99
N GLU A 120 10.65 20.74 -8.67
CA GLU A 120 11.94 20.74 -8.00
C GLU A 120 12.64 19.39 -8.17
N ASN A 121 13.90 19.45 -8.55
CA ASN A 121 14.74 18.27 -8.54
C ASN A 121 15.40 18.16 -7.15
N THR A 122 15.16 17.07 -6.49
CA THR A 122 15.62 16.74 -5.14
C THR A 122 17.12 16.73 -4.94
N ARG A 123 17.89 16.91 -5.98
CA ARG A 123 19.36 16.76 -5.93
C ARG A 123 20.11 18.07 -5.79
N ASP A 124 19.42 19.16 -5.43
CA ASP A 124 20.08 20.40 -5.07
C ASP A 124 20.45 20.38 -3.57
N PRO A 125 21.71 20.08 -3.23
CA PRO A 125 22.13 19.98 -1.82
C PRO A 125 22.05 21.32 -1.08
N SER A 126 22.00 22.46 -1.80
CA SER A 126 21.92 23.79 -1.18
C SER A 126 20.62 24.03 -0.43
N ARG A 127 19.59 23.23 -0.72
CA ARG A 127 18.27 23.32 -0.10
C ARG A 127 18.06 22.38 1.07
N LEU A 128 19.02 21.53 1.31
CA LEU A 128 18.94 20.50 2.34
C LEU A 128 20.01 20.77 3.39
N SER A 129 19.62 20.78 4.65
CA SER A 129 20.57 20.77 5.76
C SER A 129 21.00 19.34 6.05
N ASN A 130 22.31 19.06 5.98
CA ASN A 130 22.89 17.74 6.27
C ASN A 130 22.24 16.59 5.47
N GLY A 131 21.86 16.82 4.21
CA GLY A 131 21.24 15.82 3.34
C GLY A 131 19.72 15.72 3.46
N GLY A 132 19.07 16.54 4.30
CA GLY A 132 17.62 16.60 4.46
C GLY A 132 17.00 15.40 5.16
N ILE A 133 15.68 15.35 5.14
CA ILE A 133 14.88 14.23 5.66
C ILE A 133 14.15 13.52 4.52
N GLU A 134 13.65 12.31 4.79
CA GLU A 134 12.90 11.51 3.84
C GLU A 134 11.79 10.70 4.54
N GLY A 135 11.70 9.40 4.33
CA GLY A 135 10.67 8.52 4.85
C GLY A 135 10.61 8.43 6.37
N ASN A 136 11.74 8.69 7.07
CA ASN A 136 11.79 8.75 8.53
C ASN A 136 10.89 9.83 9.15
N LEU A 137 10.39 10.78 8.37
CA LEU A 137 9.45 11.78 8.88
C LEU A 137 8.23 11.11 9.54
N ARG A 138 7.71 10.01 8.99
CA ARG A 138 6.59 9.25 9.58
C ARG A 138 6.95 8.74 10.99
N ARG A 139 8.13 8.15 11.13
CA ARG A 139 8.62 7.66 12.42
C ARG A 139 8.82 8.79 13.43
N ILE A 140 9.47 9.89 13.02
CA ILE A 140 9.69 11.07 13.87
C ILE A 140 8.36 11.57 14.43
N VAL A 141 7.34 11.68 13.57
CA VAL A 141 6.01 12.11 13.98
C VAL A 141 5.35 11.08 14.90
N ALA A 142 5.44 9.78 14.57
CA ALA A 142 4.87 8.72 15.40
C ALA A 142 5.48 8.67 16.80
N GLU A 143 6.79 8.90 16.92
CA GLU A 143 7.50 8.89 18.19
C GLU A 143 7.21 10.12 19.08
N ARG A 144 6.69 11.24 18.51
CA ARG A 144 6.64 12.53 19.21
C ARG A 144 5.24 13.12 19.37
N ALA A 145 4.33 12.86 18.43
CA ALA A 145 3.05 13.56 18.39
C ALA A 145 2.01 12.93 19.31
N SER A 146 1.29 13.77 20.05
CA SER A 146 0.15 13.39 20.91
C SER A 146 -1.20 13.82 20.33
N THR A 147 -1.21 14.64 19.26
CA THR A 147 -2.43 15.05 18.52
C THR A 147 -2.12 15.15 17.02
N ALA A 148 -3.15 15.07 16.18
CA ALA A 148 -2.98 15.24 14.73
C ALA A 148 -2.40 16.63 14.39
N ARG A 149 -2.75 17.65 15.17
CA ARG A 149 -2.23 19.02 15.03
C ARG A 149 -0.74 19.10 15.36
N GLU A 150 -0.33 18.50 16.47
CA GLU A 150 1.08 18.42 16.86
C GLU A 150 1.88 17.63 15.81
N ALA A 151 1.30 16.56 15.24
CA ALA A 151 1.90 15.80 14.16
C ALA A 151 2.22 16.67 12.94
N LEU A 152 1.28 17.55 12.53
CA LEU A 152 1.52 18.52 11.48
C LEU A 152 2.63 19.51 11.86
N GLN A 153 2.61 20.05 13.08
CA GLN A 153 3.62 21.02 13.53
C GLN A 153 5.04 20.42 13.52
N ILE A 154 5.18 19.18 14.01
CA ILE A 154 6.46 18.45 13.97
C ILE A 154 6.92 18.24 12.51
N ALA A 155 6.00 17.86 11.61
CA ALA A 155 6.33 17.66 10.21
C ALA A 155 6.83 18.97 9.56
N ILE A 156 6.16 20.09 9.83
CA ILE A 156 6.55 21.42 9.37
C ILE A 156 7.94 21.79 9.91
N GLU A 157 8.17 21.65 11.22
CA GLU A 157 9.46 21.94 11.85
C GLU A 157 10.60 21.13 11.22
N MET A 158 10.36 19.84 10.95
CA MET A 158 11.37 19.00 10.32
C MET A 158 11.69 19.43 8.88
N VAL A 159 10.67 19.81 8.09
CA VAL A 159 10.87 20.30 6.73
C VAL A 159 11.56 21.66 6.72
N ASP A 160 11.17 22.58 7.59
CA ASP A 160 11.80 23.92 7.71
C ASP A 160 13.25 23.83 8.15
N THR A 161 13.57 22.90 9.06
CA THR A 161 14.92 22.73 9.60
C THR A 161 15.86 22.02 8.62
N TYR A 162 15.43 20.91 8.06
CA TYR A 162 16.32 19.99 7.33
C TYR A 162 16.08 20.00 5.82
N GLY A 163 14.89 20.35 5.37
CA GLY A 163 14.45 20.18 3.99
C GLY A 163 14.08 18.73 3.66
N TYR A 164 13.17 18.56 2.72
CA TYR A 164 12.70 17.25 2.24
C TYR A 164 13.46 16.83 0.99
N ALA A 165 14.14 15.70 1.04
CA ALA A 165 15.05 15.27 -0.02
C ALA A 165 14.37 14.64 -1.25
N PRO A 166 13.27 13.85 -1.14
CA PRO A 166 12.60 13.24 -2.30
C PRO A 166 11.81 14.22 -3.17
N ASP A 167 11.32 13.71 -4.32
CA ASP A 167 10.59 14.47 -5.35
C ASP A 167 9.19 14.97 -4.94
N GLY A 168 8.80 14.77 -3.72
CA GLY A 168 7.52 15.21 -3.17
C GLY A 168 6.70 14.06 -2.59
N ARG A 169 5.91 14.41 -1.57
CA ARG A 169 5.04 13.47 -0.86
C ARG A 169 3.90 14.20 -0.16
N SER A 170 2.75 13.54 -0.07
CA SER A 170 1.67 13.95 0.82
C SER A 170 1.68 13.10 2.07
N TYR A 171 1.55 13.71 3.24
CA TYR A 171 1.38 13.02 4.52
C TYR A 171 0.01 13.34 5.08
N THR A 172 -0.62 12.34 5.67
CA THR A 172 -1.86 12.47 6.43
C THR A 172 -1.58 12.18 7.90
N PHE A 173 -2.03 13.07 8.75
CA PHE A 173 -2.02 12.95 10.20
C PHE A 173 -3.45 13.03 10.71
N ALA A 174 -3.89 12.01 11.43
CA ALA A 174 -5.27 11.96 11.90
C ALA A 174 -5.36 11.43 13.33
N ASP A 175 -6.30 11.97 14.08
CA ASP A 175 -6.80 11.45 15.33
C ASP A 175 -8.33 11.38 15.31
N LYS A 176 -8.96 11.00 16.43
CA LYS A 176 -10.41 10.88 16.50
C LYS A 176 -11.17 12.19 16.23
N ASN A 177 -10.54 13.35 16.38
CA ASN A 177 -11.19 14.66 16.36
C ASN A 177 -10.98 15.41 15.05
N GLU A 178 -9.77 15.31 14.50
CA GLU A 178 -9.36 16.09 13.32
C GLU A 178 -8.30 15.35 12.48
N ALA A 179 -8.18 15.77 11.24
CA ALA A 179 -7.15 15.28 10.34
C ALA A 179 -6.51 16.44 9.56
N PHE A 180 -5.23 16.29 9.30
CA PHE A 180 -4.44 17.21 8.49
C PHE A 180 -3.79 16.47 7.32
N MET A 181 -3.60 17.20 6.23
CA MET A 181 -2.80 16.75 5.11
C MET A 181 -1.77 17.82 4.78
N ILE A 182 -0.52 17.42 4.60
CA ILE A 182 0.56 18.27 4.12
C ILE A 182 1.10 17.72 2.80
N GLN A 183 1.23 18.56 1.81
CA GLN A 183 1.91 18.29 0.55
C GLN A 183 3.26 18.98 0.54
N ILE A 184 4.31 18.18 0.49
CA ILE A 184 5.69 18.65 0.54
C ILE A 184 6.30 18.47 -0.85
N VAL A 185 6.90 19.51 -1.37
CA VAL A 185 7.77 19.45 -2.54
C VAL A 185 9.22 19.20 -2.10
N SER A 186 10.10 18.94 -3.02
CA SER A 186 11.53 18.86 -2.72
C SER A 186 12.03 20.16 -2.09
N GLY A 187 12.98 20.06 -1.18
CA GLY A 187 13.50 21.22 -0.45
C GLY A 187 12.67 21.59 0.76
N ARG A 188 12.25 22.85 0.88
CA ARG A 188 11.58 23.37 2.08
C ARG A 188 10.18 23.90 1.84
N HIS A 189 9.61 23.65 0.68
CA HIS A 189 8.29 24.18 0.33
C HIS A 189 7.20 23.15 0.56
N TYR A 190 6.12 23.61 1.14
CA TYR A 190 4.93 22.80 1.45
C TYR A 190 3.68 23.65 1.50
N MET A 191 2.55 22.98 1.35
CA MET A 191 1.24 23.49 1.73
C MET A 191 0.51 22.43 2.53
N ALA A 192 -0.18 22.81 3.60
CA ALA A 192 -0.94 21.92 4.46
C ALA A 192 -2.29 22.51 4.81
N VAL A 193 -3.28 21.63 5.04
CA VAL A 193 -4.64 22.04 5.40
C VAL A 193 -5.22 21.10 6.44
N ARG A 194 -6.12 21.65 7.27
CA ARG A 194 -7.03 20.84 8.08
C ARG A 194 -8.19 20.37 7.21
N ILE A 195 -8.51 19.09 7.28
CA ILE A 195 -9.67 18.53 6.58
C ILE A 195 -10.94 19.01 7.28
N PRO A 196 -11.90 19.64 6.55
CA PRO A 196 -13.14 20.09 7.15
C PRO A 196 -13.96 18.95 7.73
N ASP A 197 -14.62 19.19 8.85
CA ASP A 197 -15.32 18.15 9.62
C ASP A 197 -16.45 17.46 8.84
N ASP A 198 -17.04 18.13 7.88
CA ASP A 198 -18.20 17.66 7.10
C ASP A 198 -17.85 17.27 5.65
N MET A 199 -16.57 17.13 5.35
CA MET A 199 -16.03 16.79 4.04
C MET A 199 -15.28 15.47 4.04
N VAL A 200 -15.10 14.92 2.82
CA VAL A 200 -14.18 13.80 2.57
C VAL A 200 -13.11 14.28 1.60
N ALA A 201 -11.85 14.13 1.98
CA ALA A 201 -10.70 14.39 1.10
C ALA A 201 -10.33 13.14 0.31
N VAL A 202 -9.94 13.34 -0.94
CA VAL A 202 -9.55 12.29 -1.89
C VAL A 202 -8.14 12.58 -2.38
N MET A 203 -7.19 11.70 -2.02
CA MET A 203 -5.78 11.95 -2.26
C MET A 203 -5.10 10.77 -2.99
N PRO A 204 -4.93 10.86 -4.32
CA PRO A 204 -4.05 9.97 -5.08
C PRO A 204 -2.58 10.45 -5.01
N ASN A 205 -1.79 10.31 -6.09
CA ASN A 205 -0.36 10.61 -6.11
C ASN A 205 0.00 11.87 -6.89
N HIS A 206 -0.76 12.94 -6.67
CA HIS A 206 -0.47 14.26 -7.24
C HIS A 206 -0.80 15.35 -6.22
N TYR A 207 -0.39 16.58 -6.49
CA TYR A 207 -0.76 17.71 -5.64
C TYR A 207 -2.22 18.08 -5.87
N THR A 208 -2.97 18.19 -4.79
CA THR A 208 -4.42 18.42 -4.77
C THR A 208 -4.79 19.74 -4.09
N LEU A 209 -3.81 20.44 -3.53
CA LEU A 209 -3.99 21.77 -2.94
C LEU A 209 -3.74 22.85 -4.00
N HIS A 210 -4.59 23.86 -4.02
CA HIS A 210 -4.58 24.94 -5.01
C HIS A 210 -4.39 26.32 -4.36
N GLY A 211 -5.44 27.07 -4.12
CA GLY A 211 -5.36 28.42 -3.57
C GLY A 211 -4.98 28.46 -2.08
N LEU A 212 -4.21 29.46 -1.70
CA LEU A 212 -3.76 29.65 -0.30
C LEU A 212 -4.93 29.85 0.68
N ASN A 213 -6.06 30.34 0.19
CA ASN A 213 -7.25 30.67 0.96
C ASN A 213 -8.43 29.71 0.72
N ASP A 214 -8.21 28.57 0.06
CA ASP A 214 -9.26 27.58 -0.22
C ASP A 214 -9.80 26.91 1.05
N PHE A 215 -9.00 26.92 2.12
CA PHE A 215 -9.34 26.31 3.40
C PHE A 215 -9.25 27.34 4.54
N PRO A 216 -10.18 27.32 5.50
CA PRO A 216 -10.14 28.23 6.65
C PRO A 216 -8.89 28.07 7.52
N GLU A 217 -8.29 26.88 7.49
CA GLU A 217 -7.08 26.55 8.22
C GLU A 217 -6.07 25.90 7.26
N ALA A 218 -5.18 26.76 6.73
CA ALA A 218 -4.11 26.38 5.82
C ALA A 218 -2.76 26.88 6.36
N TYR A 219 -1.71 26.12 6.08
CA TYR A 219 -0.32 26.42 6.43
C TYR A 219 0.52 26.27 5.17
N TYR A 220 1.51 27.12 4.99
CA TYR A 220 2.44 27.03 3.85
C TYR A 220 3.80 27.63 4.23
N SER A 221 4.84 27.21 3.54
CA SER A 221 6.18 27.75 3.75
C SER A 221 6.22 29.26 3.50
N PRO A 222 6.98 30.04 4.31
CA PRO A 222 6.91 31.51 4.28
C PRO A 222 7.23 32.14 2.93
N ASP A 223 8.11 31.52 2.14
CA ASP A 223 8.56 31.98 0.83
C ASP A 223 7.93 31.23 -0.35
N LEU A 224 6.82 30.52 -0.12
CA LEU A 224 6.19 29.65 -1.13
C LEU A 224 5.88 30.38 -2.44
N VAL A 225 5.30 31.58 -2.37
CA VAL A 225 4.91 32.36 -3.54
C VAL A 225 6.11 33.04 -4.18
N GLU A 226 6.94 33.68 -3.37
CA GLU A 226 8.16 34.38 -3.80
C GLU A 226 9.11 33.46 -4.55
N TYR A 227 9.27 32.23 -4.03
CA TYR A 227 10.08 31.22 -4.68
C TYR A 227 9.53 30.78 -6.03
N ALA A 228 8.21 30.57 -6.13
CA ALA A 228 7.58 30.26 -7.42
C ALA A 228 7.73 31.40 -8.45
N ILE A 229 7.74 32.67 -7.99
CA ILE A 229 8.01 33.85 -8.83
C ILE A 229 9.47 33.82 -9.29
N GLU A 230 10.42 33.63 -8.37
CA GLU A 230 11.85 33.56 -8.68
C GLU A 230 12.17 32.48 -9.73
N LYS A 231 11.51 31.32 -9.62
CA LYS A 231 11.65 30.21 -10.56
C LYS A 231 10.89 30.42 -11.88
N GLY A 232 10.09 31.47 -12.01
CA GLY A 232 9.26 31.71 -13.18
C GLY A 232 8.08 30.72 -13.33
N TRP A 233 7.69 30.05 -12.24
CA TRP A 233 6.58 29.09 -12.21
C TRP A 233 5.23 29.77 -11.96
N TYR A 234 5.26 30.99 -11.41
CA TYR A 234 4.11 31.83 -11.20
C TYR A 234 4.44 33.30 -11.54
N LYS A 235 3.48 34.01 -12.06
CA LYS A 235 3.59 35.43 -12.35
C LYS A 235 2.45 36.18 -11.60
N PRO A 236 2.77 37.11 -10.69
CA PRO A 236 1.78 37.90 -9.98
C PRO A 236 0.87 38.66 -10.94
N ARG A 237 -0.31 39.02 -10.49
CA ARG A 237 -1.21 39.91 -11.20
C ARG A 237 -0.57 41.31 -11.42
N GLN A 238 -1.18 42.09 -12.29
CA GLN A 238 -0.67 43.46 -12.60
C GLN A 238 -0.63 44.39 -11.39
N ASP A 239 -1.51 44.21 -10.42
CA ASP A 239 -1.55 44.92 -9.15
C ASP A 239 -0.57 44.42 -8.10
N GLY A 240 0.22 43.41 -8.45
CA GLY A 240 1.17 42.75 -7.54
C GLY A 240 0.56 41.72 -6.59
N SER A 241 -0.78 41.52 -6.65
CA SER A 241 -1.44 40.52 -5.83
C SER A 241 -1.15 39.09 -6.32
N PHE A 242 -1.28 38.11 -5.43
CA PHE A 242 -1.13 36.67 -5.69
C PHE A 242 -2.36 35.88 -5.24
N GLU A 243 -3.55 36.51 -5.28
CA GLU A 243 -4.82 35.86 -4.93
C GLU A 243 -5.16 34.66 -5.83
N ASP A 244 -4.63 34.63 -7.05
CA ASP A 244 -4.78 33.55 -8.02
C ASP A 244 -3.61 32.55 -8.00
N PHE A 245 -2.76 32.60 -6.97
CA PHE A 245 -1.71 31.61 -6.81
C PHE A 245 -2.32 30.23 -6.61
N ASP A 246 -1.79 29.26 -7.36
CA ASP A 246 -2.22 27.87 -7.33
C ASP A 246 -0.98 26.98 -7.06
N PHE A 247 -0.94 26.37 -5.89
CA PHE A 247 0.19 25.56 -5.45
C PHE A 247 0.47 24.39 -6.40
N ALA A 248 -0.56 23.59 -6.72
CA ALA A 248 -0.41 22.44 -7.59
C ALA A 248 0.10 22.84 -8.97
N LYS A 249 -0.44 23.91 -9.55
CA LYS A 249 -0.03 24.42 -10.85
C LYS A 249 1.38 25.01 -10.83
N ALA A 250 1.72 25.74 -9.77
CA ALA A 250 3.04 26.35 -9.64
C ALA A 250 4.15 25.30 -9.47
N TYR A 251 3.92 24.28 -8.65
CA TYR A 251 4.96 23.36 -8.20
C TYR A 251 4.98 21.99 -8.89
N ALA A 252 3.91 21.60 -9.60
CA ALA A 252 3.86 20.31 -10.29
C ALA A 252 4.31 20.39 -11.75
N ILE A 253 4.91 19.30 -12.24
CA ILE A 253 5.12 19.03 -13.66
C ILE A 253 3.76 18.63 -14.24
N GLU A 254 3.24 19.40 -15.18
CA GLU A 254 1.88 19.29 -15.68
C GLU A 254 1.55 17.89 -16.22
N GLU A 255 2.44 17.31 -17.04
CA GLU A 255 2.22 15.99 -17.63
C GLU A 255 2.17 14.87 -16.58
N LYS A 256 2.91 15.00 -15.48
CA LYS A 256 2.89 14.04 -14.37
C LYS A 256 1.65 14.23 -13.49
N GLN A 257 1.23 15.49 -13.28
CA GLN A 257 0.06 15.86 -12.49
C GLN A 257 -1.21 15.22 -13.08
N HIS A 258 -1.36 15.26 -14.40
CA HIS A 258 -2.56 14.84 -15.12
C HIS A 258 -2.52 13.39 -15.64
N GLN A 259 -1.66 12.54 -15.11
CA GLN A 259 -1.62 11.15 -15.52
C GLN A 259 -3.00 10.46 -15.35
N PRO A 260 -3.43 9.62 -16.31
CA PRO A 260 -4.75 8.99 -16.27
C PRO A 260 -5.05 8.25 -14.96
N TYR A 261 -4.06 7.60 -14.38
CA TYR A 261 -4.25 6.90 -13.11
C TYR A 261 -4.52 7.83 -11.92
N ASN A 262 -4.01 9.07 -11.92
CA ASN A 262 -4.35 10.07 -10.91
C ASN A 262 -5.78 10.58 -11.08
N VAL A 263 -6.13 10.96 -12.31
CA VAL A 263 -7.45 11.49 -12.66
C VAL A 263 -8.54 10.47 -12.37
N LEU A 264 -8.40 9.24 -12.86
CA LEU A 264 -9.42 8.21 -12.73
C LEU A 264 -9.68 7.83 -11.27
N ARG A 265 -8.64 7.70 -10.44
CA ARG A 265 -8.80 7.36 -9.03
C ARG A 265 -9.55 8.44 -8.26
N ALA A 266 -9.16 9.71 -8.44
CA ALA A 266 -9.86 10.83 -7.82
C ALA A 266 -11.31 10.93 -8.31
N LYS A 267 -11.53 10.91 -9.63
CA LYS A 267 -12.85 10.98 -10.26
C LYS A 267 -13.81 9.93 -9.70
N HIS A 268 -13.41 8.67 -9.71
CA HIS A 268 -14.30 7.58 -9.29
C HIS A 268 -14.57 7.59 -7.79
N ALA A 269 -13.58 7.90 -6.95
CA ALA A 269 -13.81 8.07 -5.52
C ALA A 269 -14.80 9.22 -5.24
N LEU A 270 -14.60 10.38 -5.87
CA LEU A 270 -15.52 11.52 -5.74
C LEU A 270 -16.93 11.20 -6.24
N GLN A 271 -17.05 10.50 -7.37
CA GLN A 271 -18.36 10.09 -7.91
C GLN A 271 -19.11 9.16 -6.95
N LYS A 272 -18.42 8.23 -6.30
CA LYS A 272 -19.02 7.35 -5.28
C LYS A 272 -19.49 8.13 -4.06
N LEU A 273 -18.72 9.11 -3.61
CA LEU A 273 -19.05 9.93 -2.44
C LEU A 273 -20.18 10.93 -2.70
N MET A 274 -20.19 11.55 -3.86
CA MET A 274 -21.15 12.62 -4.18
C MET A 274 -22.37 12.13 -4.98
N HIS A 275 -22.30 10.94 -5.58
CA HIS A 275 -23.28 10.43 -6.56
C HIS A 275 -23.52 11.38 -7.75
N GLN A 276 -22.50 12.16 -8.10
CA GLN A 276 -22.52 13.14 -9.19
C GLN A 276 -21.39 12.88 -10.17
N LYS A 277 -21.59 13.28 -11.43
CA LYS A 277 -20.50 13.24 -12.41
C LYS A 277 -19.43 14.28 -12.06
N CYS A 278 -18.18 13.86 -12.10
CA CYS A 278 -17.02 14.74 -11.92
C CYS A 278 -16.34 15.04 -13.26
N GLY A 279 -15.49 16.06 -13.28
CA GLY A 279 -14.66 16.41 -14.42
C GLY A 279 -13.67 15.30 -14.81
N ASN A 280 -12.95 15.54 -15.89
CA ASN A 280 -12.01 14.56 -16.46
C ASN A 280 -10.54 15.00 -16.39
N THR A 281 -10.26 16.10 -15.72
CA THR A 281 -8.89 16.59 -15.48
C THR A 281 -8.68 16.81 -13.99
N THR A 282 -7.45 16.79 -13.49
CA THR A 282 -7.18 17.05 -12.07
C THR A 282 -7.61 18.44 -11.64
N ASN A 283 -7.60 19.42 -12.55
CA ASN A 283 -8.06 20.78 -12.26
C ASN A 283 -9.58 20.86 -12.06
N ASP A 284 -10.34 19.89 -12.56
CA ASP A 284 -11.81 19.83 -12.43
C ASP A 284 -12.26 18.99 -11.23
N LEU A 285 -11.32 18.35 -10.53
CA LEU A 285 -11.59 17.45 -9.42
C LEU A 285 -11.28 18.15 -8.09
N PRO A 286 -12.28 18.37 -7.23
CA PRO A 286 -12.02 18.98 -5.94
C PRO A 286 -11.21 18.05 -5.03
N PHE A 287 -10.32 18.60 -4.22
CA PHE A 287 -9.59 17.82 -3.20
C PHE A 287 -10.52 17.27 -2.14
N VAL A 288 -11.50 18.06 -1.72
CA VAL A 288 -12.52 17.68 -0.74
C VAL A 288 -13.91 17.74 -1.34
N CYS A 289 -14.77 16.83 -0.96
CA CYS A 289 -16.19 16.89 -1.33
C CYS A 289 -17.09 16.71 -0.10
N ARG A 290 -18.27 17.30 -0.12
CA ARG A 290 -19.32 16.97 0.83
C ARG A 290 -20.01 15.71 0.33
N PRO A 291 -19.93 14.60 1.06
CA PRO A 291 -20.62 13.38 0.67
C PRO A 291 -22.13 13.60 0.76
N ASN A 292 -22.92 12.94 -0.06
CA ASN A 292 -24.38 13.08 -0.05
C ASN A 292 -25.04 12.34 1.13
N HIS A 293 -24.30 11.51 1.84
CA HIS A 293 -24.68 10.84 3.08
C HIS A 293 -23.45 10.64 3.96
N LYS A 294 -23.66 10.29 5.21
CA LYS A 294 -22.54 9.98 6.11
C LYS A 294 -21.89 8.66 5.70
N VAL A 295 -20.57 8.69 5.49
CA VAL A 295 -19.81 7.51 5.06
C VAL A 295 -19.48 6.59 6.23
N SER A 296 -19.51 5.29 5.97
CA SER A 296 -19.15 4.24 6.93
C SER A 296 -17.75 3.69 6.66
N PRO A 297 -17.12 3.00 7.62
CA PRO A 297 -15.86 2.30 7.41
C PRO A 297 -15.93 1.31 6.24
N ARG A 298 -17.03 0.56 6.15
CA ARG A 298 -17.26 -0.40 5.05
C ARG A 298 -17.30 0.27 3.68
N GLU A 299 -17.96 1.42 3.60
CA GLU A 299 -18.08 2.15 2.34
C GLU A 299 -16.73 2.69 1.86
N LEU A 300 -15.90 3.21 2.77
CA LEU A 300 -14.53 3.57 2.43
C LEU A 300 -13.73 2.36 1.93
N GLY A 301 -13.83 1.21 2.60
CA GLY A 301 -13.22 -0.04 2.16
C GLY A 301 -13.72 -0.49 0.77
N ASN A 302 -15.01 -0.32 0.47
CA ASN A 302 -15.57 -0.61 -0.85
C ASN A 302 -15.00 0.32 -1.94
N ILE A 303 -14.83 1.62 -1.65
CA ILE A 303 -14.18 2.55 -2.59
C ILE A 303 -12.73 2.13 -2.83
N MET A 304 -12.01 1.70 -1.78
CA MET A 304 -10.63 1.22 -1.90
C MET A 304 -10.50 -0.07 -2.74
N SER A 305 -11.60 -0.77 -2.98
CA SER A 305 -11.67 -2.03 -3.76
C SER A 305 -11.99 -1.82 -5.25
N GLU A 306 -12.18 -0.59 -5.71
CA GLU A 306 -12.77 -0.27 -7.01
C GLU A 306 -11.85 -0.49 -8.22
N HIS A 307 -12.44 -1.07 -9.29
CA HIS A 307 -11.86 -1.18 -10.63
C HIS A 307 -12.75 -0.48 -11.67
N TYR A 308 -13.83 0.20 -11.24
CA TYR A 308 -14.81 0.96 -12.03
C TYR A 308 -15.68 0.09 -12.93
N GLU A 309 -16.02 -1.14 -12.48
CA GLU A 309 -16.82 -2.11 -13.23
C GLU A 309 -18.13 -1.51 -13.74
N GLY A 310 -18.42 -1.78 -14.99
CA GLY A 310 -19.64 -1.32 -15.66
C GLY A 310 -19.64 0.15 -16.06
N THR A 311 -18.52 0.86 -15.91
CA THR A 311 -18.35 2.24 -16.39
C THR A 311 -17.48 2.28 -17.66
N PRO A 312 -17.46 3.40 -18.41
CA PRO A 312 -16.51 3.55 -19.53
C PRO A 312 -15.03 3.47 -19.15
N ASP A 313 -14.72 3.67 -17.87
CA ASP A 313 -13.37 3.63 -17.32
C ASP A 313 -13.05 2.26 -16.68
N ASP A 314 -13.89 1.22 -16.92
CA ASP A 314 -13.66 -0.14 -16.40
C ASP A 314 -12.23 -0.62 -16.71
N ALA A 315 -11.70 -1.41 -15.79
CA ALA A 315 -10.37 -1.98 -15.96
C ALA A 315 -10.37 -2.98 -17.13
N GLU A 316 -9.35 -2.88 -17.94
CA GLU A 316 -9.07 -3.84 -19.00
C GLU A 316 -9.02 -5.27 -18.45
N ARG A 317 -9.69 -6.20 -19.14
CA ARG A 317 -9.78 -7.61 -18.73
C ARG A 317 -8.83 -8.46 -19.57
N VAL A 318 -7.57 -8.46 -19.20
CA VAL A 318 -6.50 -9.15 -19.94
C VAL A 318 -5.94 -10.33 -19.15
N GLY A 319 -5.31 -11.25 -19.85
CA GLY A 319 -4.61 -12.39 -19.29
C GLY A 319 -5.48 -13.50 -18.69
N PRO A 320 -4.86 -14.46 -17.99
CA PRO A 320 -5.56 -15.56 -17.36
C PRO A 320 -6.58 -15.04 -16.34
N GLY A 321 -7.76 -15.68 -16.32
CA GLY A 321 -8.84 -15.26 -15.44
C GLY A 321 -9.44 -13.89 -15.75
N ARG A 322 -8.90 -13.16 -16.73
CA ARG A 322 -9.33 -11.81 -17.12
C ARG A 322 -9.44 -10.88 -15.92
N SER A 323 -8.42 -10.89 -15.08
CA SER A 323 -8.35 -10.07 -13.86
C SER A 323 -8.12 -8.59 -14.19
N PRO A 324 -8.78 -7.65 -13.50
CA PRO A 324 -8.55 -6.21 -13.65
C PRO A 324 -7.16 -5.78 -13.15
N HIS A 325 -6.48 -6.63 -12.40
CA HIS A 325 -5.16 -6.35 -11.81
C HIS A 325 -4.03 -6.34 -12.85
N TYR A 326 -4.28 -6.83 -14.06
CA TYR A 326 -3.36 -6.77 -15.19
C TYR A 326 -3.62 -5.58 -16.14
N SER A 327 -4.56 -4.71 -15.80
CA SER A 327 -4.86 -3.52 -16.60
C SER A 327 -3.64 -2.62 -16.79
N SER A 328 -3.51 -2.02 -17.98
CA SER A 328 -2.46 -1.08 -18.33
C SER A 328 -2.51 0.21 -17.52
N ILE A 329 -3.71 0.66 -17.14
CA ILE A 329 -3.93 1.84 -16.33
C ILE A 329 -4.36 1.42 -14.91
N ARG A 330 -3.67 1.96 -13.92
CA ARG A 330 -3.99 1.68 -12.51
C ARG A 330 -5.35 2.19 -12.10
N ARG A 331 -6.02 1.39 -11.28
CA ARG A 331 -7.28 1.70 -10.62
C ARG A 331 -7.02 1.97 -9.13
N ILE A 332 -8.07 2.17 -8.33
CA ILE A 332 -7.93 2.34 -6.87
C ILE A 332 -7.39 1.05 -6.25
N CYS A 333 -7.99 -0.10 -6.59
CA CYS A 333 -7.41 -1.41 -6.31
C CYS A 333 -6.62 -1.89 -7.53
N THR A 334 -5.40 -2.30 -7.36
CA THR A 334 -4.50 -2.67 -8.45
C THR A 334 -3.69 -3.93 -8.10
N GLY A 335 -3.05 -4.52 -9.11
CA GLY A 335 -2.17 -5.68 -8.91
C GLY A 335 -1.01 -5.43 -7.93
N SER A 336 -0.62 -4.18 -7.75
CA SER A 336 0.44 -3.75 -6.81
C SER A 336 -0.07 -3.31 -5.44
N THR A 337 -1.36 -3.36 -5.14
CA THR A 337 -1.87 -3.11 -3.79
C THR A 337 -1.41 -4.24 -2.87
N VAL A 338 -0.56 -3.89 -1.90
CA VAL A 338 0.12 -4.84 -0.99
C VAL A 338 -0.42 -4.80 0.42
N ASP A 339 -1.06 -3.70 0.77
CA ASP A 339 -1.72 -3.45 2.05
C ASP A 339 -2.87 -2.47 1.87
N SER A 340 -3.90 -2.61 2.67
CA SER A 340 -5.00 -1.65 2.74
C SER A 340 -5.55 -1.58 4.15
N ILE A 341 -5.89 -0.38 4.60
CA ILE A 341 -6.47 -0.16 5.91
C ILE A 341 -7.68 0.76 5.85
N VAL A 342 -8.58 0.60 6.83
CA VAL A 342 -9.56 1.62 7.23
C VAL A 342 -9.42 1.84 8.74
N CYS A 343 -8.93 3.01 9.13
CA CYS A 343 -8.87 3.39 10.54
C CYS A 343 -10.21 3.99 10.96
N GLU A 344 -10.85 3.35 11.92
CA GLU A 344 -12.09 3.75 12.57
C GLU A 344 -11.77 4.22 13.98
N PHE A 345 -11.59 5.53 14.14
CA PHE A 345 -11.35 6.11 15.46
C PHE A 345 -12.57 5.98 16.36
N SER A 346 -12.32 5.88 17.65
CA SER A 346 -13.35 5.85 18.70
C SER A 346 -13.10 6.95 19.75
N ASN A 347 -14.18 7.47 20.33
CA ASN A 347 -14.08 8.36 21.49
C ASN A 347 -13.39 7.68 22.68
N GLU A 348 -13.63 6.40 22.87
CA GLU A 348 -12.93 5.55 23.81
C GLU A 348 -11.71 4.95 23.11
N ALA A 349 -10.49 5.45 23.37
CA ALA A 349 -9.26 5.09 22.67
C ALA A 349 -9.03 3.57 22.54
N LEU A 350 -9.42 2.81 23.56
CA LEU A 350 -9.30 1.35 23.57
C LEU A 350 -10.11 0.65 22.47
N PHE A 351 -11.14 1.30 21.92
CA PHE A 351 -12.02 0.76 20.90
C PHE A 351 -11.82 1.39 19.52
N THR A 352 -10.72 2.13 19.34
CA THR A 352 -10.25 2.48 18.00
C THR A 352 -9.85 1.21 17.27
N LYS A 353 -10.30 1.06 16.02
CA LYS A 353 -10.02 -0.11 15.17
C LYS A 353 -9.25 0.28 13.91
N ILE A 354 -8.33 -0.56 13.53
CA ILE A 354 -7.77 -0.56 12.19
C ILE A 354 -8.27 -1.83 11.50
N TRP A 355 -9.17 -1.65 10.53
CA TRP A 355 -9.60 -2.70 9.63
C TRP A 355 -8.49 -2.92 8.62
N THR A 356 -7.81 -4.04 8.72
CA THR A 356 -6.60 -4.36 7.96
C THR A 356 -6.90 -5.37 6.88
N CYS A 357 -6.52 -5.08 5.65
CA CYS A 357 -6.55 -5.99 4.51
C CYS A 357 -5.12 -6.25 4.04
N LEU A 358 -4.70 -7.52 4.03
CA LEU A 358 -3.31 -7.92 3.76
C LEU A 358 -3.02 -8.06 2.26
N GLY A 359 -3.49 -7.13 1.46
CA GLY A 359 -3.30 -7.09 0.01
C GLY A 359 -4.44 -6.36 -0.68
N ARG A 360 -5.01 -6.96 -1.73
CA ARG A 360 -6.04 -6.34 -2.58
C ARG A 360 -7.42 -6.43 -1.93
N PRO A 361 -8.04 -5.31 -1.57
CA PRO A 361 -9.32 -5.32 -0.84
C PRO A 361 -10.53 -5.79 -1.67
N CYS A 362 -10.39 -5.94 -2.98
CA CYS A 362 -11.41 -6.57 -3.83
C CYS A 362 -11.45 -8.10 -3.71
N GLN A 363 -10.40 -8.73 -3.17
CA GLN A 363 -10.24 -10.17 -3.04
C GLN A 363 -10.04 -10.64 -1.59
N LEU A 364 -9.63 -9.74 -0.70
CA LEU A 364 -9.30 -10.05 0.68
C LEU A 364 -10.18 -9.26 1.66
N PRO A 365 -10.50 -9.82 2.84
CA PRO A 365 -11.31 -9.14 3.85
C PRO A 365 -10.54 -8.03 4.54
N TYR A 366 -11.27 -7.03 5.03
CA TYR A 366 -10.81 -6.13 6.05
C TYR A 366 -11.06 -6.75 7.42
N MET A 367 -10.00 -7.09 8.12
CA MET A 367 -10.02 -7.78 9.41
C MET A 367 -9.77 -6.77 10.54
N PRO A 368 -10.52 -6.83 11.63
CA PRO A 368 -10.40 -5.85 12.70
C PRO A 368 -9.12 -6.06 13.53
N THR A 369 -8.53 -4.96 13.97
CA THR A 369 -7.48 -4.93 14.99
C THR A 369 -7.70 -3.76 15.92
N HIS A 370 -7.53 -3.96 17.23
CA HIS A 370 -7.57 -2.93 18.26
C HIS A 370 -6.14 -2.54 18.65
N PRO A 371 -5.58 -1.41 18.14
CA PRO A 371 -4.19 -1.04 18.41
C PRO A 371 -3.84 -0.97 19.89
N ALA A 372 -4.76 -0.48 20.73
CA ALA A 372 -4.55 -0.41 22.17
C ALA A 372 -4.39 -1.78 22.85
N ALA A 373 -4.88 -2.85 22.24
CA ALA A 373 -4.70 -4.21 22.73
C ALA A 373 -3.37 -4.86 22.27
N GLY A 374 -2.61 -4.17 21.42
CA GLY A 374 -1.42 -4.68 20.77
C GLY A 374 -1.72 -5.58 19.56
N LEU A 375 -0.71 -5.92 18.79
CA LEU A 375 -0.89 -6.73 17.58
C LEU A 375 -1.35 -8.16 17.90
N PRO A 376 -2.39 -8.67 17.21
CA PRO A 376 -2.74 -10.09 17.22
C PRO A 376 -1.54 -10.95 16.75
N LYS A 377 -1.40 -12.14 17.31
CA LYS A 377 -0.30 -13.06 16.96
C LYS A 377 -0.21 -13.33 15.45
N ALA A 378 -1.34 -13.44 14.78
CA ALA A 378 -1.40 -13.68 13.33
C ALA A 378 -0.79 -12.54 12.51
N LEU A 379 -0.84 -11.30 12.98
CA LEU A 379 -0.28 -10.14 12.30
C LEU A 379 1.12 -9.77 12.78
N ASN A 380 1.50 -10.15 13.99
CA ASN A 380 2.84 -9.85 14.51
C ASN A 380 3.88 -10.72 13.80
N SER A 381 4.42 -10.18 12.72
CA SER A 381 5.34 -10.88 11.81
C SER A 381 6.76 -10.32 11.83
N MET A 382 6.99 -9.27 12.63
CA MET A 382 8.27 -8.58 12.71
C MET A 382 9.10 -9.11 13.87
N GLU A 383 10.22 -9.74 13.55
CA GLU A 383 11.22 -10.08 14.56
C GLU A 383 12.00 -8.82 14.96
N LYS A 384 12.25 -8.64 16.25
CA LYS A 384 13.05 -7.54 16.82
C LYS A 384 12.61 -6.15 16.28
N PRO A 385 11.36 -5.74 16.47
CA PRO A 385 10.80 -4.55 15.84
C PRO A 385 11.57 -3.26 16.16
N VAL A 386 12.16 -3.13 17.36
CA VAL A 386 12.97 -1.98 17.76
C VAL A 386 14.26 -1.89 16.93
N GLU A 387 15.00 -3.02 16.80
CA GLU A 387 16.21 -3.05 15.98
C GLU A 387 15.90 -2.81 14.51
N ARG A 388 14.78 -3.35 14.05
CA ARG A 388 14.32 -3.23 12.67
C ARG A 388 13.92 -1.78 12.35
N ALA A 389 13.20 -1.12 13.23
CA ALA A 389 12.90 0.31 13.12
C ALA A 389 14.16 1.19 13.09
N ALA A 390 15.16 0.83 13.89
CA ALA A 390 16.45 1.56 13.90
C ALA A 390 17.25 1.37 12.60
N LYS A 391 17.09 0.24 11.93
CA LYS A 391 17.78 -0.09 10.66
C LYS A 391 16.93 0.12 9.43
N HIS A 392 15.73 0.63 9.61
CA HIS A 392 14.84 0.96 8.50
C HIS A 392 15.56 1.87 7.51
N TYR A 393 15.45 1.62 6.21
CA TYR A 393 16.25 2.23 5.12
C TYR A 393 17.76 1.91 5.07
N LEU A 394 18.32 1.22 6.06
CA LEU A 394 19.74 0.82 6.05
C LEU A 394 19.93 -0.69 5.80
N SER A 395 18.84 -1.45 5.77
CA SER A 395 18.92 -2.91 5.69
C SER A 395 19.31 -3.38 4.29
N ALA A 396 20.18 -4.40 4.26
CA ALA A 396 20.53 -5.10 3.02
C ALA A 396 19.31 -5.77 2.37
N PRO A 397 19.36 -6.05 1.05
CA PRO A 397 18.37 -6.88 0.39
C PRO A 397 18.16 -8.19 1.16
N GLU A 398 16.89 -8.59 1.33
CA GLU A 398 16.54 -9.92 1.84
C GLU A 398 16.40 -10.88 0.68
N GLU A 399 16.85 -12.11 0.87
CA GLU A 399 16.43 -13.19 0.00
C GLU A 399 14.92 -13.39 0.16
N MET A 400 14.18 -13.25 -0.95
CA MET A 400 12.73 -13.39 -0.98
C MET A 400 12.33 -14.87 -0.97
N GLY A 401 12.71 -15.60 0.09
CA GLY A 401 12.28 -16.98 0.29
C GLY A 401 10.75 -17.06 0.52
N TYR A 402 10.15 -18.20 0.17
CA TYR A 402 8.75 -18.48 0.53
C TYR A 402 8.62 -18.52 2.06
N SER A 403 7.60 -17.86 2.57
CA SER A 403 7.27 -17.83 3.98
C SER A 403 5.81 -18.29 4.15
N ARG A 404 5.54 -19.12 5.15
CA ARG A 404 4.15 -19.48 5.52
C ARG A 404 3.50 -18.48 6.47
N SER A 405 3.98 -17.23 6.49
CA SER A 405 3.33 -16.16 7.25
C SER A 405 1.87 -15.99 6.85
N VAL A 406 1.06 -15.46 7.74
CA VAL A 406 -0.36 -15.18 7.47
C VAL A 406 -0.49 -14.27 6.25
N TRP A 407 0.34 -13.23 6.14
CA TRP A 407 0.36 -12.36 4.97
C TRP A 407 0.62 -13.13 3.66
N GLN A 408 1.58 -14.04 3.66
CA GLN A 408 1.88 -14.85 2.46
C GLN A 408 0.71 -15.77 2.08
N ARG A 409 0.00 -16.34 3.05
CA ARG A 409 -1.18 -17.19 2.80
C ARG A 409 -2.32 -16.39 2.17
N PHE A 410 -2.60 -15.17 2.64
CA PHE A 410 -3.55 -14.26 1.99
C PHE A 410 -3.11 -13.92 0.56
N ARG A 411 -1.83 -13.67 0.36
CA ARG A 411 -1.27 -13.39 -0.95
C ARG A 411 -1.40 -14.57 -1.91
N ASP A 412 -1.13 -15.78 -1.45
CA ASP A 412 -1.32 -17.00 -2.25
C ASP A 412 -2.77 -17.16 -2.68
N TYR A 413 -3.71 -16.88 -1.78
CA TYR A 413 -5.13 -16.88 -2.09
C TYR A 413 -5.48 -15.86 -3.19
N GLN A 414 -5.12 -14.60 -3.01
CA GLN A 414 -5.46 -13.57 -4.00
C GLN A 414 -4.85 -13.84 -5.39
N ASN A 415 -3.62 -14.39 -5.42
CA ASN A 415 -2.97 -14.75 -6.68
C ASN A 415 -3.67 -15.93 -7.37
N ALA A 416 -4.14 -16.90 -6.61
CA ALA A 416 -4.94 -18.00 -7.14
C ALA A 416 -6.27 -17.48 -7.71
N MET A 417 -6.93 -16.57 -7.00
CA MET A 417 -8.21 -15.97 -7.45
C MET A 417 -8.04 -15.07 -8.68
N ASP A 418 -6.88 -14.48 -8.92
CA ASP A 418 -6.61 -13.74 -10.16
C ASP A 418 -6.72 -14.63 -11.41
N LEU A 419 -6.24 -15.86 -11.32
CA LEU A 419 -6.35 -16.83 -12.43
C LEU A 419 -7.79 -17.28 -12.70
N LEU A 420 -8.70 -17.06 -11.77
CA LEU A 420 -10.10 -17.47 -11.80
C LEU A 420 -11.06 -16.27 -11.66
N TYR A 421 -10.58 -15.05 -11.85
CA TYR A 421 -11.30 -13.84 -11.46
C TYR A 421 -12.70 -13.74 -12.08
N CYS A 422 -12.83 -13.98 -13.40
CA CYS A 422 -14.13 -13.92 -14.07
C CYS A 422 -15.15 -14.92 -13.54
N ASP A 423 -14.68 -16.08 -13.05
CA ASP A 423 -15.55 -17.15 -12.59
C ASP A 423 -15.85 -17.06 -11.09
N THR A 424 -15.09 -16.26 -10.34
CA THR A 424 -15.16 -16.25 -8.87
C THR A 424 -15.42 -14.89 -8.26
N ALA A 425 -15.33 -13.80 -9.02
CA ALA A 425 -15.42 -12.45 -8.48
C ALA A 425 -16.73 -12.15 -7.75
N ASP A 426 -17.88 -12.60 -8.27
CA ASP A 426 -19.18 -12.37 -7.64
C ASP A 426 -19.34 -13.17 -6.35
N ASP A 427 -18.98 -14.46 -6.38
CA ASP A 427 -18.99 -15.31 -5.19
C ASP A 427 -18.00 -14.77 -4.15
N GLY A 428 -16.82 -14.28 -4.60
CA GLY A 428 -15.81 -13.66 -3.75
C GLY A 428 -16.32 -12.39 -3.07
N ARG A 429 -16.98 -11.49 -3.80
CA ARG A 429 -17.58 -10.27 -3.22
C ARG A 429 -18.64 -10.60 -2.17
N LYS A 430 -19.47 -11.61 -2.43
CA LYS A 430 -20.44 -12.07 -1.44
C LYS A 430 -19.74 -12.62 -0.20
N LEU A 431 -18.74 -13.46 -0.37
CA LEU A 431 -17.97 -14.03 0.73
C LEU A 431 -17.33 -12.93 1.60
N LEU A 432 -16.69 -11.91 0.99
CA LEU A 432 -16.12 -10.78 1.73
C LEU A 432 -17.18 -9.99 2.50
N SER A 433 -18.38 -9.85 1.92
CA SER A 433 -19.51 -9.22 2.62
C SER A 433 -19.95 -10.03 3.85
N ASP A 434 -20.01 -11.36 3.73
CA ASP A 434 -20.40 -12.24 4.83
C ASP A 434 -19.34 -12.25 5.95
N LEU A 435 -18.05 -12.25 5.60
CA LEU A 435 -16.94 -12.13 6.54
C LEU A 435 -17.00 -10.80 7.30
N TRP A 436 -17.16 -9.68 6.59
CA TRP A 436 -17.32 -8.36 7.22
C TRP A 436 -18.44 -8.35 8.26
N ASN A 437 -19.62 -8.88 7.91
CA ASN A 437 -20.76 -8.91 8.83
C ASN A 437 -20.45 -9.78 10.07
N ALA A 438 -19.83 -10.94 9.86
CA ALA A 438 -19.44 -11.83 10.96
C ALA A 438 -18.41 -11.21 11.90
N ASP A 439 -17.48 -10.42 11.34
CA ASP A 439 -16.48 -9.68 12.10
C ASP A 439 -17.13 -8.57 12.92
N CYS A 440 -17.97 -7.75 12.30
CA CYS A 440 -18.70 -6.70 13.03
C CYS A 440 -19.49 -7.26 14.21
N GLU A 441 -20.17 -8.40 14.04
CA GLU A 441 -20.90 -9.03 15.14
C GLU A 441 -19.98 -9.56 16.25
N ALA A 442 -18.85 -10.19 15.87
CA ALA A 442 -17.92 -10.74 16.84
C ALA A 442 -17.26 -9.62 17.65
N ILE A 443 -16.84 -8.56 16.97
CA ILE A 443 -16.21 -7.38 17.60
C ILE A 443 -17.20 -6.65 18.51
N ALA A 444 -18.44 -6.43 18.08
CA ALA A 444 -19.43 -5.79 18.92
C ALA A 444 -19.68 -6.55 20.25
N ARG A 445 -19.69 -7.89 20.17
CA ARG A 445 -19.79 -8.73 21.39
C ARG A 445 -18.55 -8.58 22.28
N ALA A 446 -17.35 -8.66 21.71
CA ALA A 446 -16.11 -8.54 22.46
C ALA A 446 -15.93 -7.14 23.10
N GLU A 447 -16.25 -6.07 22.38
CA GLU A 447 -16.21 -4.70 22.91
C GLU A 447 -17.19 -4.50 24.07
N ASN A 448 -18.42 -5.05 23.98
CA ASN A 448 -19.40 -4.97 25.08
C ASN A 448 -18.92 -5.70 26.32
N GLU A 449 -18.32 -6.87 26.19
CA GLU A 449 -17.71 -7.62 27.29
C GLU A 449 -16.48 -6.88 27.83
N ALA A 450 -15.61 -6.36 26.97
CA ALA A 450 -14.45 -5.56 27.36
C ALA A 450 -14.85 -4.33 28.17
N ARG A 451 -15.91 -3.58 27.78
CA ARG A 451 -16.46 -2.46 28.55
C ARG A 451 -16.93 -2.91 29.94
N SER A 452 -17.48 -4.11 30.04
CA SER A 452 -17.90 -4.67 31.35
C SER A 452 -16.69 -5.00 32.23
N LEU A 453 -15.63 -5.57 31.64
CA LEU A 453 -14.38 -5.85 32.35
C LEU A 453 -13.70 -4.56 32.83
N ILE A 454 -13.66 -3.53 31.98
CA ILE A 454 -13.09 -2.22 32.33
C ILE A 454 -13.82 -1.59 33.49
N ARG A 455 -15.16 -1.62 33.49
CA ARG A 455 -15.98 -1.13 34.65
C ARG A 455 -15.69 -1.89 35.93
N CYS A 456 -15.24 -3.13 35.85
CA CYS A 456 -14.81 -3.93 36.99
C CYS A 456 -13.33 -3.74 37.36
N GLY A 457 -12.61 -2.79 36.74
CA GLY A 457 -11.18 -2.56 36.97
C GLY A 457 -10.24 -3.60 36.33
N LYS A 458 -10.75 -4.48 35.46
CA LYS A 458 -10.00 -5.56 34.81
C LYS A 458 -9.53 -5.17 33.39
N VAL A 459 -8.77 -4.08 33.29
CA VAL A 459 -8.36 -3.51 31.98
C VAL A 459 -7.52 -4.50 31.19
N GLU A 460 -6.53 -5.16 31.79
CA GLU A 460 -5.68 -6.14 31.12
C GLU A 460 -6.48 -7.34 30.54
N ASN A 461 -7.51 -7.78 31.24
CA ASN A 461 -8.40 -8.82 30.76
C ASN A 461 -9.21 -8.34 29.53
N ALA A 462 -9.64 -7.08 29.53
CA ALA A 462 -10.35 -6.48 28.40
C ALA A 462 -9.43 -6.39 27.16
N LEU A 463 -8.19 -5.92 27.33
CA LEU A 463 -7.20 -5.85 26.24
C LEU A 463 -6.87 -7.25 25.69
N THR A 464 -6.70 -8.23 26.58
CA THR A 464 -6.46 -9.62 26.18
C THR A 464 -7.65 -10.18 25.38
N LEU A 465 -8.88 -9.94 25.84
CA LEU A 465 -10.10 -10.37 25.13
C LEU A 465 -10.17 -9.77 23.72
N LEU A 466 -9.92 -8.47 23.56
CA LEU A 466 -9.94 -7.80 22.25
C LEU A 466 -8.88 -8.39 21.34
N ARG A 467 -7.63 -8.50 21.78
CA ARG A 467 -6.52 -9.05 20.98
C ARG A 467 -6.74 -10.52 20.57
N GLU A 468 -7.27 -11.34 21.47
CA GLU A 468 -7.59 -12.74 21.17
C GLU A 468 -8.75 -12.86 20.20
N THR A 469 -9.75 -11.98 20.30
CA THR A 469 -10.88 -11.92 19.36
C THR A 469 -10.37 -11.53 17.97
N ASP A 470 -9.57 -10.47 17.87
CA ASP A 470 -8.95 -10.04 16.61
C ASP A 470 -8.16 -11.19 15.98
N ASN A 471 -7.29 -11.85 16.76
CA ASN A 471 -6.51 -12.99 16.29
C ASN A 471 -7.38 -14.13 15.77
N LEU A 472 -8.45 -14.46 16.49
CA LEU A 472 -9.38 -15.52 16.09
C LEU A 472 -10.09 -15.17 14.78
N ARG A 473 -10.50 -13.90 14.59
CA ARG A 473 -11.17 -13.46 13.36
C ARG A 473 -10.25 -13.57 12.17
N ILE A 474 -9.02 -13.07 12.27
CA ILE A 474 -8.01 -13.16 11.22
C ILE A 474 -7.77 -14.62 10.78
N CYS A 475 -7.62 -15.52 11.75
CA CYS A 475 -7.41 -16.94 11.44
C CYS A 475 -8.64 -17.58 10.78
N LYS A 476 -9.86 -17.25 11.26
CA LYS A 476 -11.10 -17.79 10.68
C LYS A 476 -11.33 -17.28 9.26
N ASP A 477 -11.08 -16.02 9.00
CA ASP A 477 -11.23 -15.46 7.67
C ASP A 477 -10.29 -16.13 6.68
N LEU A 478 -9.03 -16.34 7.09
CA LEU A 478 -8.07 -17.06 6.28
C LEU A 478 -8.51 -18.51 6.01
N ASP A 479 -9.00 -19.23 7.03
CA ASP A 479 -9.50 -20.59 6.85
C ASP A 479 -10.68 -20.65 5.88
N VAL A 480 -11.61 -19.68 5.97
CA VAL A 480 -12.76 -19.58 5.07
C VAL A 480 -12.31 -19.30 3.63
N LEU A 481 -11.35 -18.40 3.43
CA LEU A 481 -10.81 -18.10 2.10
C LEU A 481 -10.07 -19.30 1.51
N GLU A 482 -9.26 -20.00 2.29
CA GLU A 482 -8.56 -21.21 1.83
C GLU A 482 -9.56 -22.32 1.49
N MET A 483 -10.61 -22.47 2.27
CA MET A 483 -11.71 -23.40 1.94
C MET A 483 -12.40 -23.00 0.64
N PHE A 484 -12.72 -21.74 0.44
CA PHE A 484 -13.31 -21.24 -0.80
C PHE A 484 -12.38 -21.50 -2.00
N ALA A 485 -11.10 -21.18 -1.88
CA ALA A 485 -10.12 -21.47 -2.92
C ALA A 485 -10.03 -22.97 -3.23
N SER A 486 -10.05 -23.83 -2.21
CA SER A 486 -9.98 -25.29 -2.41
C SER A 486 -11.19 -25.89 -3.14
N GLN A 487 -12.33 -25.20 -3.11
CA GLN A 487 -13.52 -25.57 -3.88
C GLN A 487 -13.45 -25.13 -5.35
N LYS A 488 -12.67 -24.06 -5.64
CA LYS A 488 -12.55 -23.49 -6.98
C LYS A 488 -11.27 -23.91 -7.71
N THR A 489 -10.23 -24.25 -6.97
CA THR A 489 -8.92 -24.61 -7.52
C THR A 489 -8.20 -25.58 -6.59
N ARG A 490 -7.28 -26.36 -7.13
CA ARG A 490 -6.37 -27.21 -6.36
C ARG A 490 -5.04 -26.49 -6.19
N ARG A 491 -4.48 -26.60 -5.01
CA ARG A 491 -3.13 -26.06 -4.73
C ARG A 491 -2.07 -27.13 -4.99
N ILE A 492 -0.96 -26.69 -5.57
CA ILE A 492 0.23 -27.51 -5.77
C ILE A 492 1.45 -26.86 -5.10
N ASP A 493 2.41 -27.66 -4.72
CA ASP A 493 3.71 -27.21 -4.23
C ASP A 493 4.72 -27.25 -5.37
N ALA A 494 5.42 -26.14 -5.57
CA ALA A 494 6.47 -26.02 -6.59
C ALA A 494 7.80 -25.64 -5.96
N ALA A 495 8.87 -26.22 -6.48
CA ALA A 495 10.23 -25.92 -6.03
C ALA A 495 10.69 -24.55 -6.56
N PRO A 496 11.53 -23.82 -5.80
CA PRO A 496 12.19 -22.62 -6.31
C PRO A 496 13.03 -22.92 -7.55
N VAL A 497 13.06 -21.98 -8.48
CA VAL A 497 13.88 -22.04 -9.68
C VAL A 497 14.97 -21.00 -9.61
N TYR A 498 16.21 -21.41 -9.85
CA TYR A 498 17.38 -20.54 -9.88
C TYR A 498 17.89 -20.40 -11.32
N LEU A 499 18.03 -19.19 -11.79
CA LEU A 499 18.63 -18.87 -13.08
C LEU A 499 20.04 -18.36 -12.88
N GLU A 500 21.01 -19.03 -13.49
CA GLU A 500 22.42 -18.69 -13.39
C GLU A 500 22.80 -17.49 -14.27
N SER A 501 22.00 -17.15 -15.27
CA SER A 501 22.23 -15.95 -16.10
C SER A 501 20.96 -15.53 -16.84
N ASN A 502 20.97 -14.26 -17.30
CA ASN A 502 19.96 -13.68 -18.19
C ASN A 502 19.96 -14.28 -19.62
N GLN A 503 20.79 -15.27 -19.91
CA GLN A 503 20.89 -15.90 -21.24
C GLN A 503 20.08 -17.19 -21.37
N LYS A 504 19.58 -17.77 -20.28
CA LYS A 504 18.73 -18.95 -20.37
C LYS A 504 17.36 -18.57 -20.95
N LYS A 505 17.03 -19.19 -22.09
CA LYS A 505 15.73 -19.03 -22.75
C LYS A 505 14.69 -20.06 -22.31
N SER A 506 15.01 -20.93 -21.37
CA SER A 506 14.09 -21.95 -20.86
C SER A 506 14.35 -22.24 -19.39
N ILE A 507 13.31 -22.57 -18.67
CA ILE A 507 13.36 -23.03 -17.29
C ILE A 507 12.64 -24.37 -17.15
N THR A 508 13.08 -25.16 -16.19
CA THR A 508 12.38 -26.37 -15.74
C THR A 508 11.79 -26.09 -14.37
N VAL A 509 10.48 -26.21 -14.24
CA VAL A 509 9.78 -26.07 -12.98
C VAL A 509 9.45 -27.47 -12.47
N THR A 510 9.89 -27.78 -11.23
CA THR A 510 9.54 -29.01 -10.53
C THR A 510 8.40 -28.75 -9.57
N PHE A 511 7.35 -29.55 -9.61
CA PHE A 511 6.20 -29.42 -8.74
C PHE A 511 5.61 -30.78 -8.33
N SER A 512 4.83 -30.76 -7.27
CA SER A 512 4.16 -31.94 -6.74
C SER A 512 2.65 -31.70 -6.69
N CYS A 513 1.88 -32.64 -7.21
CA CYS A 513 0.43 -32.63 -7.11
C CYS A 513 -0.13 -34.07 -7.02
N PRO A 514 -1.25 -34.27 -6.30
CA PRO A 514 -1.87 -35.57 -6.13
C PRO A 514 -2.81 -35.98 -7.28
N PHE A 515 -2.86 -35.20 -8.37
CA PHE A 515 -3.69 -35.40 -9.55
C PHE A 515 -2.84 -35.36 -10.81
N GLU A 516 -3.42 -35.69 -11.95
CA GLU A 516 -2.73 -35.68 -13.24
C GLU A 516 -2.97 -34.35 -13.97
N PRO A 517 -1.93 -33.51 -14.17
CA PRO A 517 -2.05 -32.26 -14.90
C PRO A 517 -2.18 -32.50 -16.41
N VAL A 518 -2.93 -31.62 -17.09
CA VAL A 518 -3.04 -31.59 -18.54
C VAL A 518 -1.96 -30.70 -19.10
N GLU A 519 -1.06 -31.25 -19.93
CA GLU A 519 0.13 -30.57 -20.46
C GLU A 519 -0.23 -29.26 -21.20
N GLU A 520 -1.23 -29.31 -22.06
CA GLU A 520 -1.64 -28.16 -22.89
C GLU A 520 -2.27 -27.02 -22.09
N SER A 521 -2.67 -27.29 -20.84
CA SER A 521 -3.25 -26.31 -19.94
C SER A 521 -2.21 -25.58 -19.09
N LEU A 522 -0.96 -26.05 -19.08
CA LEU A 522 0.08 -25.51 -18.23
C LEU A 522 0.43 -24.07 -18.62
N ILE A 523 0.41 -23.21 -17.62
CA ILE A 523 0.82 -21.81 -17.73
C ILE A 523 1.84 -21.49 -16.65
N PHE A 524 2.80 -20.67 -17.00
CA PHE A 524 3.77 -20.14 -16.06
C PHE A 524 3.97 -18.65 -16.32
N GLY A 525 3.94 -17.83 -15.30
CA GLY A 525 4.09 -16.40 -15.47
C GLY A 525 4.13 -15.63 -14.16
N LEU A 526 4.20 -14.32 -14.29
CA LEU A 526 4.28 -13.40 -13.16
C LEU A 526 2.99 -13.38 -12.35
N SER A 527 3.15 -13.27 -11.04
CA SER A 527 2.06 -13.07 -10.10
C SER A 527 1.73 -11.57 -9.99
N GLY A 528 0.76 -11.12 -10.76
CA GLY A 528 0.34 -9.73 -10.77
C GLY A 528 1.20 -8.82 -11.67
N ARG A 529 0.83 -7.54 -11.72
CA ARG A 529 1.56 -6.53 -12.47
C ARG A 529 2.86 -6.17 -11.76
N SER A 530 3.97 -6.24 -12.45
CA SER A 530 5.27 -5.81 -11.95
C SER A 530 5.87 -4.76 -12.86
N THR A 531 6.22 -3.64 -12.27
CA THR A 531 6.95 -2.57 -12.95
C THR A 531 8.41 -2.90 -13.21
N SER A 532 8.92 -3.89 -12.51
CA SER A 532 10.28 -4.42 -12.66
C SER A 532 10.34 -5.73 -13.40
N ALA A 533 9.22 -6.20 -13.97
CA ALA A 533 9.22 -7.39 -14.79
C ALA A 533 10.01 -7.15 -16.05
N ASN A 534 11.23 -7.61 -16.02
CA ASN A 534 12.15 -7.55 -17.15
C ASN A 534 12.15 -8.84 -17.93
N PHE A 535 11.28 -9.78 -17.57
CA PHE A 535 11.11 -11.01 -18.30
C PHE A 535 9.63 -11.42 -18.30
N ALA A 536 9.29 -12.12 -19.32
CA ALA A 536 8.00 -12.75 -19.46
C ALA A 536 8.20 -14.25 -19.60
N CYS A 537 7.37 -15.01 -18.91
CA CYS A 537 7.29 -16.44 -19.11
C CYS A 537 6.11 -16.74 -19.98
N CYS A 538 6.36 -17.40 -21.06
CA CYS A 538 5.33 -17.93 -21.92
C CYS A 538 5.53 -19.38 -22.21
N GLN A 539 4.49 -20.07 -21.99
CA GLN A 539 4.00 -21.15 -22.80
C GLN A 539 4.58 -22.54 -22.60
N GLN A 540 3.60 -23.43 -22.67
CA GLN A 540 3.63 -24.84 -22.98
C GLN A 540 4.98 -25.49 -22.75
N GLY A 541 5.12 -25.97 -21.53
CA GLY A 541 6.24 -26.81 -21.19
C GLY A 541 5.98 -28.24 -21.61
N THR A 542 7.02 -28.96 -21.92
CA THR A 542 6.94 -30.41 -22.03
C THR A 542 6.79 -30.99 -20.62
N LEU A 543 5.63 -31.56 -20.32
CA LEU A 543 5.35 -32.18 -19.03
C LEU A 543 6.01 -33.55 -18.92
N ARG A 544 6.75 -33.77 -17.85
CA ARG A 544 7.36 -35.08 -17.53
C ARG A 544 6.92 -35.51 -16.15
N LYS A 545 6.37 -36.71 -16.06
CA LYS A 545 6.04 -37.39 -14.82
C LYS A 545 7.25 -38.20 -14.33
N HIS A 546 7.64 -38.02 -13.09
CA HIS A 546 8.77 -38.74 -12.51
C HIS A 546 8.30 -39.89 -11.61
N THR A 547 7.80 -39.55 -10.45
CA THR A 547 7.21 -40.50 -9.50
C THR A 547 5.75 -40.17 -9.29
N SER A 548 5.03 -41.01 -8.53
CA SER A 548 3.64 -40.70 -8.20
C SER A 548 3.54 -39.30 -7.57
N GLY A 549 2.86 -38.39 -8.25
CA GLY A 549 2.63 -37.02 -7.80
C GLY A 549 3.78 -36.03 -8.01
N GLN A 550 4.91 -36.41 -8.63
CA GLN A 550 5.99 -35.48 -8.98
C GLN A 550 6.09 -35.29 -10.48
N TYR A 551 6.23 -34.02 -10.89
CA TYR A 551 6.27 -33.59 -12.27
C TYR A 551 7.35 -32.53 -12.49
N THR A 552 7.85 -32.45 -13.72
CA THR A 552 8.59 -31.29 -14.23
C THR A 552 7.93 -30.78 -15.49
N ALA A 553 7.93 -29.47 -15.65
CA ALA A 553 7.48 -28.81 -16.85
C ALA A 553 8.55 -27.81 -17.33
N ASP A 554 8.85 -27.85 -18.64
CA ASP A 554 9.81 -26.93 -19.26
C ASP A 554 9.05 -25.77 -19.90
N PHE A 555 9.42 -24.54 -19.58
CA PHE A 555 8.85 -23.31 -20.14
C PHE A 555 9.93 -22.49 -20.86
N SER A 556 9.57 -21.86 -21.95
CA SER A 556 10.45 -20.87 -22.56
C SER A 556 10.36 -19.53 -21.83
N LEU A 557 11.51 -18.90 -21.63
CA LEU A 557 11.63 -17.58 -21.03
C LEU A 557 11.99 -16.54 -22.09
N GLU A 558 11.27 -15.44 -22.11
CA GLU A 558 11.63 -14.28 -22.89
C GLU A 558 12.03 -13.14 -21.94
N LEU A 559 13.27 -12.70 -21.99
CA LEU A 559 13.77 -11.58 -21.19
C LEU A 559 13.57 -10.29 -21.98
N LEU A 560 12.71 -9.41 -21.46
CA LEU A 560 12.34 -8.17 -22.15
C LEU A 560 13.33 -7.02 -21.91
N LYS A 561 14.08 -7.04 -20.80
CA LYS A 561 15.13 -6.06 -20.48
C LYS A 561 16.26 -6.70 -19.69
N PRO A 562 17.26 -7.27 -20.35
CA PRO A 562 18.33 -8.02 -19.67
C PRO A 562 19.19 -7.20 -18.70
N ASP A 563 19.29 -5.88 -18.88
CA ASP A 563 20.22 -5.02 -18.13
C ASP A 563 19.79 -4.70 -16.70
N LEU A 564 18.54 -5.03 -16.32
CA LEU A 564 18.00 -4.74 -14.99
C LEU A 564 17.90 -5.98 -14.08
N CYS A 565 18.28 -7.14 -14.58
CA CYS A 565 18.05 -8.44 -13.92
C CYS A 565 19.16 -8.88 -12.94
N ALA A 566 20.00 -7.97 -12.46
CA ALA A 566 21.03 -8.36 -11.50
C ALA A 566 20.43 -8.62 -10.11
N ALA A 567 20.48 -9.88 -9.66
CA ALA A 567 20.13 -10.32 -8.30
C ALA A 567 18.68 -10.03 -7.86
N ALA A 568 17.69 -10.50 -8.63
CA ALA A 568 16.28 -10.37 -8.26
C ALA A 568 15.61 -11.74 -8.05
N SER A 569 14.69 -11.81 -7.09
CA SER A 569 13.79 -12.93 -6.90
C SER A 569 12.36 -12.52 -7.19
N PHE A 570 11.63 -13.36 -7.92
CA PHE A 570 10.27 -13.09 -8.37
C PHE A 570 9.32 -14.20 -7.93
N ALA A 571 8.12 -13.82 -7.55
CA ALA A 571 7.03 -14.77 -7.37
C ALA A 571 6.33 -14.98 -8.73
N CYS A 572 6.38 -16.20 -9.22
CA CYS A 572 5.68 -16.63 -10.42
C CYS A 572 4.55 -17.58 -10.05
N LEU A 573 3.56 -17.70 -10.91
CA LEU A 573 2.49 -18.68 -10.79
C LEU A 573 2.70 -19.80 -11.82
N LEU A 574 2.59 -21.03 -11.35
CA LEU A 574 2.37 -22.20 -12.18
C LEU A 574 0.90 -22.57 -12.07
N GLY A 575 0.18 -22.63 -13.16
CA GLY A 575 -1.22 -22.99 -13.20
C GLY A 575 -1.55 -23.94 -14.34
N GLY A 576 -2.74 -24.51 -14.29
CA GLY A 576 -3.26 -25.39 -15.31
C GLY A 576 -4.57 -26.04 -14.88
N THR A 577 -5.01 -27.07 -15.60
CA THR A 577 -6.13 -27.93 -15.22
C THR A 577 -5.69 -29.38 -15.09
N ASP A 578 -6.37 -30.13 -14.26
CA ASP A 578 -6.21 -31.57 -14.20
C ASP A 578 -7.06 -32.27 -15.28
N THR A 579 -6.95 -33.58 -15.37
CA THR A 579 -7.72 -34.40 -16.32
C THR A 579 -9.23 -34.36 -16.09
N ALA A 580 -9.69 -33.88 -14.93
CA ALA A 580 -11.11 -33.63 -14.63
C ALA A 580 -11.54 -32.21 -14.99
N GLY A 581 -10.64 -31.38 -15.54
CA GLY A 581 -10.90 -29.97 -15.88
C GLY A 581 -10.87 -29.03 -14.65
N ILE A 582 -10.43 -29.51 -13.47
CA ILE A 582 -10.37 -28.68 -12.27
C ILE A 582 -9.09 -27.85 -12.31
N PRO A 583 -9.17 -26.52 -12.19
CA PRO A 583 -7.98 -25.66 -12.15
C PRO A 583 -7.07 -25.97 -10.97
N PHE A 584 -5.76 -25.79 -11.16
CA PHE A 584 -4.79 -25.82 -10.09
C PHE A 584 -3.81 -24.65 -10.21
N VAL A 585 -3.21 -24.28 -9.08
CA VAL A 585 -2.24 -23.19 -9.01
C VAL A 585 -1.20 -23.46 -7.93
N GLY A 586 0.05 -23.09 -8.22
CA GLY A 586 1.15 -23.08 -7.27
C GLY A 586 2.02 -21.85 -7.47
N GLN A 587 2.67 -21.41 -6.41
CA GLN A 587 3.64 -20.34 -6.48
C GLN A 587 5.03 -20.91 -6.69
N VAL A 588 5.78 -20.31 -7.60
CA VAL A 588 7.17 -20.64 -7.91
C VAL A 588 8.02 -19.42 -7.62
N MET A 589 9.01 -19.55 -6.76
CA MET A 589 10.02 -18.51 -6.59
C MET A 589 11.07 -18.65 -7.68
N LEU A 590 11.22 -17.63 -8.50
CA LEU A 590 12.25 -17.54 -9.52
C LEU A 590 13.32 -16.56 -9.06
N SER A 591 14.55 -17.03 -8.86
CA SER A 591 15.68 -16.21 -8.43
C SER A 591 16.72 -16.13 -9.54
N LEU A 592 17.13 -14.89 -9.86
CA LEU A 592 18.23 -14.61 -10.78
C LEU A 592 19.51 -14.43 -9.93
N GLN A 593 20.50 -15.28 -10.14
CA GLN A 593 21.81 -15.12 -9.52
C GLN A 593 22.72 -14.31 -10.43
N LYS A 594 23.36 -13.28 -9.85
CA LYS A 594 24.42 -12.57 -10.54
C LYS A 594 25.64 -13.52 -10.63
N ILE A 595 26.05 -13.87 -11.80
CA ILE A 595 27.40 -14.46 -11.97
C ILE A 595 28.36 -13.30 -11.74
N ASP A 596 29.08 -13.33 -10.62
CA ASP A 596 30.24 -12.46 -10.47
C ASP A 596 31.17 -12.73 -11.66
N ALA A 597 31.49 -11.68 -12.38
CA ALA A 597 32.49 -11.80 -13.44
C ALA A 597 33.73 -12.44 -12.82
N LEU A 598 34.14 -13.56 -13.35
CA LEU A 598 35.43 -14.16 -12.98
C LEU A 598 36.48 -13.06 -13.14
N PRO A 599 37.36 -12.83 -12.15
CA PRO A 599 38.45 -11.91 -12.32
C PRO A 599 39.30 -12.40 -13.50
N GLU A 600 39.55 -11.47 -14.46
CA GLU A 600 40.49 -11.68 -15.55
C GLU A 600 41.89 -12.00 -15.04
#